data_e4e8a9912ecd48a75228efa5eed68a4c
#
_entry.id   e4e8a9912ecd48a75228efa5eed68a4c
#
_cell.length_a   1.000
_cell.length_b   1.000
_cell.length_c   1.000
_cell.angle_alpha   90.00
_cell.angle_beta   90.00
_cell.angle_gamma   90.00
#
_symmetry.space_group_name_H-M   'P 1'
#
loop_
_entity.id
_entity.type
_entity.pdbx_description
1 polymer ?
#
loop_
_entity_poly.entity_id
_entity_poly.type
_entity_poly.pdbx_seq_one_letter_code
_entity_poly.pdbx_strand_id
1 'polypeptide(L)'
;MRTYYRGPDAVITDTYFVWQSPRVKIFAIEDLDDVRLERAVAGAPSGVEFALGLGLLLLAVVAGLKFGALAAAPLIVAIVGVALFALRRRSSGHAWEIRARYRAEDVTVYTSPDPRIFNQVTRALRRTIERRAVRHSYGLVAG
;
A
#
# COMPACT_ATOMS: atom_id res chain seq x y z
N MET A 1 -28.46 -3.38 -9.12
CA MET A 1 -27.06 -3.21 -8.71
C MET A 1 -26.86 -1.75 -8.34
N ARG A 2 -26.56 -1.46 -7.07
CA ARG A 2 -26.42 -0.08 -6.56
C ARG A 2 -24.93 0.24 -6.39
N THR A 3 -24.49 1.40 -6.90
CA THR A 3 -23.11 1.86 -6.75
C THR A 3 -23.02 2.81 -5.56
N TYR A 4 -22.10 2.56 -4.64
CA TYR A 4 -21.85 3.37 -3.45
C TYR A 4 -20.68 4.34 -3.63
N TYR A 5 -19.74 3.95 -4.46
CA TYR A 5 -18.58 4.78 -4.81
C TYR A 5 -18.12 4.47 -6.24
N ARG A 6 -17.76 5.51 -6.96
CA ARG A 6 -17.15 5.43 -8.29
C ARG A 6 -16.07 6.49 -8.40
N GLY A 7 -14.84 6.06 -8.23
CA GLY A 7 -13.64 6.89 -8.36
C GLY A 7 -12.74 6.41 -9.49
N PRO A 8 -11.61 7.10 -9.71
CA PRO A 8 -10.66 6.75 -10.76
C PRO A 8 -9.98 5.39 -10.51
N ASP A 9 -9.78 5.02 -9.25
CA ASP A 9 -8.98 3.86 -8.84
C ASP A 9 -9.83 2.76 -8.22
N ALA A 10 -11.09 3.03 -7.82
CA ALA A 10 -11.94 2.04 -7.18
C ALA A 10 -13.42 2.24 -7.50
N VAL A 11 -14.14 1.14 -7.54
CA VAL A 11 -15.60 1.12 -7.69
C VAL A 11 -16.18 0.20 -6.61
N ILE A 12 -17.19 0.67 -5.88
CA ILE A 12 -17.90 -0.10 -4.84
C ILE A 12 -19.35 -0.22 -5.23
N THR A 13 -19.82 -1.44 -5.35
CA THR A 13 -21.21 -1.79 -5.57
C THR A 13 -21.78 -2.52 -4.36
N ASP A 14 -23.01 -2.93 -4.42
CA ASP A 14 -23.65 -3.76 -3.38
C ASP A 14 -23.08 -5.18 -3.29
N THR A 15 -22.40 -5.66 -4.34
CA THR A 15 -21.91 -7.03 -4.45
C THR A 15 -20.40 -7.13 -4.53
N TYR A 16 -19.75 -6.16 -5.22
CA TYR A 16 -18.32 -6.21 -5.51
C TYR A 16 -17.60 -4.91 -5.15
N PHE A 17 -16.38 -5.08 -4.68
CA PHE A 17 -15.37 -4.04 -4.61
C PHE A 17 -14.36 -4.27 -5.73
N VAL A 18 -14.18 -3.29 -6.60
CA VAL A 18 -13.22 -3.35 -7.71
C VAL A 18 -12.12 -2.32 -7.47
N TRP A 19 -10.88 -2.76 -7.38
CA TRP A 19 -9.70 -1.90 -7.32
C TRP A 19 -8.96 -1.96 -8.65
N GLN A 20 -8.71 -0.81 -9.27
CA GLN A 20 -8.21 -0.73 -10.64
C GLN A 20 -6.70 -0.49 -10.75
N SER A 21 -5.99 -0.18 -9.67
CA SER A 21 -4.58 0.19 -9.70
C SER A 21 -3.73 -0.67 -8.74
N PRO A 22 -2.53 -1.13 -9.14
CA PRO A 22 -1.93 -1.19 -10.49
C PRO A 22 -2.46 -2.36 -11.34
N ARG A 23 -3.12 -3.33 -10.72
CA ARG A 23 -3.80 -4.45 -11.36
C ARG A 23 -5.24 -4.48 -10.90
N VAL A 24 -6.14 -4.77 -11.80
CA VAL A 24 -7.56 -4.92 -11.46
C VAL A 24 -7.72 -6.10 -10.50
N LYS A 25 -8.21 -5.80 -9.29
CA LYS A 25 -8.59 -6.79 -8.30
C LYS A 25 -10.08 -6.64 -8.01
N ILE A 26 -10.79 -7.75 -7.99
CA ILE A 26 -12.22 -7.81 -7.73
C ILE A 26 -12.43 -8.65 -6.48
N PHE A 27 -13.06 -8.07 -5.48
CA PHE A 27 -13.40 -8.74 -4.24
C PHE A 27 -14.92 -8.81 -4.12
N ALA A 28 -15.46 -9.99 -3.85
CA ALA A 28 -16.85 -10.12 -3.46
C ALA A 28 -17.01 -9.58 -2.03
N ILE A 29 -17.92 -8.64 -1.82
CA ILE A 29 -18.12 -8.03 -0.49
C ILE A 29 -18.61 -9.06 0.52
N GLU A 30 -19.19 -10.13 0.03
CA GLU A 30 -19.65 -11.25 0.87
C GLU A 30 -18.52 -12.06 1.52
N ASP A 31 -17.40 -12.12 0.90
CA ASP A 31 -16.24 -12.86 1.37
C ASP A 31 -15.26 -11.96 2.17
N LEU A 32 -15.61 -10.68 2.39
CA LEU A 32 -14.78 -9.73 3.12
C LEU A 32 -15.19 -9.71 4.60
N ASP A 33 -14.32 -10.24 5.44
CA ASP A 33 -14.44 -10.20 6.90
C ASP A 33 -13.34 -9.35 7.51
N ASP A 34 -13.59 -8.84 8.73
CA ASP A 34 -12.61 -8.16 9.59
C ASP A 34 -11.83 -7.05 8.87
N VAL A 35 -12.58 -6.08 8.30
CA VAL A 35 -11.99 -4.95 7.58
C VAL A 35 -11.27 -4.02 8.57
N ARG A 36 -9.96 -3.94 8.42
CA ARG A 36 -9.06 -3.12 9.26
C ARG A 36 -8.47 -1.99 8.44
N LEU A 37 -8.32 -0.85 9.11
CA LEU A 37 -7.66 0.32 8.56
C LEU A 37 -6.25 0.34 9.13
N GLU A 38 -5.27 0.16 8.28
CA GLU A 38 -3.87 0.21 8.67
C GLU A 38 -3.16 1.34 7.93
N ARG A 39 -2.19 1.93 8.61
CA ARG A 39 -1.25 2.81 7.94
C ARG A 39 -0.18 1.92 7.33
N ALA A 40 0.00 1.95 6.02
CA ALA A 40 1.14 1.28 5.40
C ALA A 40 2.40 1.86 6.03
N VAL A 41 3.04 1.08 6.85
CA VAL A 41 4.39 1.39 7.30
C VAL A 41 5.24 1.22 6.05
N ALA A 42 5.83 2.31 5.55
CA ALA A 42 6.83 2.23 4.49
C ALA A 42 7.80 1.13 4.89
N GLY A 43 7.83 0.05 4.10
CA GLY A 43 8.55 -1.16 4.47
C GLY A 43 9.97 -0.82 4.91
N ALA A 44 10.43 -1.47 5.97
CA ALA A 44 11.83 -1.39 6.36
C ALA A 44 12.70 -1.65 5.10
N PRO A 45 13.85 -0.98 4.95
CA PRO A 45 14.72 -1.22 3.81
C PRO A 45 14.97 -2.71 3.72
N SER A 46 14.75 -3.29 2.53
CA SER A 46 15.06 -4.70 2.33
C SER A 46 16.52 -4.91 2.72
N GLY A 47 16.83 -6.04 3.35
CA GLY A 47 18.22 -6.32 3.75
C GLY A 47 19.21 -6.17 2.58
N VAL A 48 18.74 -6.37 1.36
CA VAL A 48 19.48 -6.16 0.10
C VAL A 48 19.80 -4.68 -0.13
N GLU A 49 18.86 -3.75 0.09
CA GLU A 49 19.10 -2.32 -0.07
C GLU A 49 20.12 -1.81 0.96
N PHE A 50 20.06 -2.32 2.18
CA PHE A 50 21.02 -2.00 3.22
C PHE A 50 22.42 -2.56 2.91
N ALA A 51 22.50 -3.81 2.45
CA ALA A 51 23.77 -4.46 2.07
C ALA A 51 24.42 -3.75 0.88
N LEU A 52 23.66 -3.33 -0.12
CA LEU A 52 24.15 -2.58 -1.27
C LEU A 52 24.70 -1.20 -0.85
N GLY A 53 23.99 -0.49 0.03
CA GLY A 53 24.44 0.81 0.55
C GLY A 53 25.74 0.69 1.33
N LEU A 54 25.87 -0.32 2.18
CA LEU A 54 27.08 -0.60 2.95
C LEU A 54 28.25 -1.01 2.05
N GLY A 55 27.99 -1.85 1.05
CA GLY A 55 28.98 -2.29 0.08
C GLY A 55 29.57 -1.11 -0.73
N LEU A 56 28.72 -0.21 -1.20
CA LEU A 56 29.14 1.00 -1.91
C LEU A 56 29.94 1.94 -1.01
N LEU A 57 29.57 2.06 0.25
CA LEU A 57 30.32 2.88 1.21
C LEU A 57 31.73 2.33 1.45
N LEU A 58 31.85 1.03 1.68
CA LEU A 58 33.13 0.36 1.85
C LEU A 58 34.02 0.52 0.60
N LEU A 59 33.44 0.37 -0.58
CA LEU A 59 34.16 0.55 -1.85
C LEU A 59 34.67 1.99 -2.00
N ALA A 60 33.89 3.00 -1.63
CA ALA A 60 34.27 4.40 -1.67
C ALA A 60 35.46 4.70 -0.70
N VAL A 61 35.41 4.13 0.50
CA VAL A 61 36.50 4.27 1.48
C VAL A 61 37.81 3.65 0.96
N VAL A 62 37.74 2.43 0.45
CA VAL A 62 38.93 1.74 -0.11
C VAL A 62 39.48 2.48 -1.32
N ALA A 63 38.64 2.97 -2.22
CA ALA A 63 39.06 3.76 -3.37
C ALA A 63 39.71 5.07 -2.95
N GLY A 64 39.17 5.76 -1.95
CA GLY A 64 39.75 6.98 -1.40
C GLY A 64 41.13 6.78 -0.78
N LEU A 65 41.32 5.68 -0.05
CA LEU A 65 42.61 5.34 0.58
C LEU A 65 43.69 4.93 -0.44
N LYS A 66 43.30 4.24 -1.52
CA LYS A 66 44.25 3.74 -2.53
C LYS A 66 44.57 4.74 -3.62
N PHE A 67 43.59 5.49 -4.08
CA PHE A 67 43.70 6.33 -5.29
C PHE A 67 43.51 7.82 -5.02
N GLY A 68 43.29 8.20 -3.76
CA GLY A 68 43.10 9.58 -3.35
C GLY A 68 41.66 10.08 -3.48
N ALA A 69 41.41 11.28 -2.96
CA ALA A 69 40.05 11.85 -2.84
C ALA A 69 39.32 12.06 -4.18
N LEU A 70 40.06 12.30 -5.26
CA LEU A 70 39.49 12.48 -6.60
C LEU A 70 38.83 11.19 -7.12
N ALA A 71 39.40 10.03 -6.80
CA ALA A 71 38.83 8.75 -7.22
C ALA A 71 37.58 8.34 -6.40
N ALA A 72 37.47 8.86 -5.18
CA ALA A 72 36.32 8.61 -4.32
C ALA A 72 35.11 9.49 -4.68
N ALA A 73 35.31 10.65 -5.32
CA ALA A 73 34.28 11.61 -5.61
C ALA A 73 33.05 11.03 -6.39
N PRO A 74 33.22 10.29 -7.50
CA PRO A 74 32.06 9.74 -8.24
C PRO A 74 31.29 8.71 -7.41
N LEU A 75 31.95 7.96 -6.54
CA LEU A 75 31.30 6.98 -5.65
C LEU A 75 30.47 7.67 -4.57
N ILE A 76 30.95 8.76 -4.01
CA ILE A 76 30.22 9.56 -3.02
C ILE A 76 28.95 10.15 -3.68
N VAL A 77 29.06 10.69 -4.89
CA VAL A 77 27.90 11.21 -5.64
C VAL A 77 26.88 10.11 -5.89
N ALA A 78 27.33 8.91 -6.27
CA ALA A 78 26.45 7.78 -6.46
C ALA A 78 25.71 7.38 -5.17
N ILE A 79 26.41 7.32 -4.04
CA ILE A 79 25.82 7.00 -2.72
C ILE A 79 24.79 8.05 -2.33
N VAL A 80 25.09 9.34 -2.49
CA VAL A 80 24.15 10.44 -2.20
C VAL A 80 22.95 10.36 -3.12
N GLY A 81 23.13 10.07 -4.42
CA GLY A 81 22.04 9.90 -5.38
C GLY A 81 21.10 8.75 -4.98
N VAL A 82 21.65 7.60 -4.63
CA VAL A 82 20.87 6.43 -4.16
C VAL A 82 20.13 6.74 -2.86
N ALA A 83 20.80 7.42 -1.91
CA ALA A 83 20.18 7.81 -0.64
C ALA A 83 19.01 8.79 -0.85
N LEU A 84 19.18 9.81 -1.70
CA LEU A 84 18.12 10.75 -2.05
C LEU A 84 16.96 10.08 -2.78
N PHE A 85 17.25 9.14 -3.67
CA PHE A 85 16.23 8.34 -4.36
C PHE A 85 15.44 7.49 -3.38
N ALA A 86 16.12 6.81 -2.45
CA ALA A 86 15.49 6.00 -1.41
C ALA A 86 14.63 6.85 -0.46
N LEU A 87 15.13 8.05 -0.08
CA LEU A 87 14.35 9.01 0.72
C LEU A 87 13.10 9.50 -0.02
N ARG A 88 13.19 9.83 -1.30
CA ARG A 88 12.03 10.22 -2.12
C ARG A 88 11.01 9.09 -2.20
N ARG A 89 11.47 7.86 -2.40
CA ARG A 89 10.60 6.67 -2.45
C ARG A 89 9.90 6.43 -1.10
N ARG A 90 10.58 6.68 0.02
CA ARG A 90 9.99 6.62 1.36
C ARG A 90 9.00 7.75 1.62
N SER A 91 9.29 8.95 1.17
CA SER A 91 8.42 10.12 1.32
C SER A 91 7.08 9.94 0.58
N SER A 92 7.08 9.18 -0.52
CA SER A 92 5.86 8.77 -1.23
C SER A 92 5.08 7.65 -0.53
N GLY A 93 5.62 7.10 0.55
CA GLY A 93 5.16 5.85 1.18
C GLY A 93 4.22 6.00 2.37
N HIS A 94 3.63 7.16 2.61
CA HIS A 94 2.51 7.28 3.55
C HIS A 94 1.21 6.89 2.85
N ALA A 95 1.10 5.63 2.48
CA ALA A 95 -0.13 5.10 1.94
C ALA A 95 -1.00 4.58 3.09
N TRP A 96 -2.30 4.82 2.97
CA TRP A 96 -3.31 4.22 3.83
C TRP A 96 -3.76 2.93 3.19
N GLU A 97 -3.82 1.87 3.98
CA GLU A 97 -4.23 0.54 3.52
C GLU A 97 -5.52 0.09 4.18
N ILE A 98 -6.40 -0.50 3.39
CA ILE A 98 -7.52 -1.29 3.89
C ILE A 98 -7.11 -2.74 3.78
N ARG A 99 -7.00 -3.41 4.91
CA ARG A 99 -6.80 -4.85 4.99
C ARG A 99 -8.09 -5.52 5.41
N ALA A 100 -8.34 -6.65 4.84
CA ALA A 100 -9.47 -7.49 5.21
C ALA A 100 -9.09 -8.95 5.07
N ARG A 101 -9.83 -9.80 5.76
CA ARG A 101 -9.78 -11.23 5.55
C ARG A 101 -10.70 -11.60 4.40
N TYR A 102 -10.13 -12.08 3.31
CA TYR A 102 -10.85 -12.57 2.14
C TYR A 102 -10.64 -14.07 2.01
N ARG A 103 -11.70 -14.87 2.16
CA ARG A 103 -11.64 -16.35 2.12
C ARG A 103 -10.57 -16.94 3.06
N ALA A 104 -10.50 -16.41 4.29
CA ALA A 104 -9.54 -16.79 5.33
C ALA A 104 -8.09 -16.35 5.11
N GLU A 105 -7.76 -15.60 4.06
CA GLU A 105 -6.46 -14.97 3.84
C GLU A 105 -6.51 -13.47 4.15
N ASP A 106 -5.47 -12.95 4.82
CA ASP A 106 -5.32 -11.51 5.02
C ASP A 106 -4.82 -10.86 3.72
N VAL A 107 -5.67 -10.05 3.11
CA VAL A 107 -5.36 -9.38 1.84
C VAL A 107 -5.46 -7.87 1.96
N THR A 108 -4.61 -7.16 1.22
CA THR A 108 -4.75 -5.72 1.02
C THR A 108 -5.81 -5.47 -0.05
N VAL A 109 -6.94 -4.95 0.38
CA VAL A 109 -8.10 -4.67 -0.48
C VAL A 109 -7.92 -3.37 -1.24
N TYR A 110 -7.35 -2.35 -0.58
CA TYR A 110 -7.17 -1.03 -1.17
C TYR A 110 -6.00 -0.28 -0.55
N THR A 111 -5.28 0.49 -1.37
CA THR A 111 -4.19 1.37 -0.91
C THR A 111 -4.30 2.71 -1.62
N SER A 112 -4.17 3.79 -0.87
CA SER A 112 -4.16 5.14 -1.44
C SER A 112 -3.19 6.06 -0.70
N PRO A 113 -2.40 6.87 -1.42
CA PRO A 113 -1.58 7.92 -0.82
C PRO A 113 -2.39 9.15 -0.41
N ASP A 114 -3.59 9.34 -1.00
CA ASP A 114 -4.46 10.47 -0.68
C ASP A 114 -5.44 10.11 0.44
N PRO A 115 -5.34 10.78 1.62
CA PRO A 115 -6.22 10.52 2.75
C PRO A 115 -7.69 10.88 2.47
N ARG A 116 -7.97 11.80 1.55
CA ARG A 116 -9.34 12.19 1.20
C ARG A 116 -10.03 11.09 0.43
N ILE A 117 -9.37 10.59 -0.62
CA ILE A 117 -9.87 9.47 -1.44
C ILE A 117 -10.01 8.23 -0.58
N PHE A 118 -8.99 7.92 0.23
CA PHE A 118 -9.02 6.81 1.18
C PHE A 118 -10.23 6.85 2.10
N ASN A 119 -10.50 8.00 2.72
CA ASN A 119 -11.65 8.18 3.61
C ASN A 119 -13.01 8.02 2.89
N GLN A 120 -13.10 8.46 1.63
CA GLN A 120 -14.31 8.28 0.83
C GLN A 120 -14.58 6.80 0.54
N VAL A 121 -13.54 6.08 0.08
CA VAL A 121 -13.59 4.64 -0.20
C VAL A 121 -13.95 3.86 1.07
N THR A 122 -13.29 4.16 2.18
CA THR A 122 -13.54 3.52 3.48
C THR A 122 -14.98 3.69 3.95
N ARG A 123 -15.51 4.92 3.88
CA ARG A 123 -16.91 5.20 4.28
C ARG A 123 -17.90 4.47 3.39
N ALA A 124 -17.63 4.42 2.08
CA ALA A 124 -18.50 3.72 1.15
C ALA A 124 -18.50 2.21 1.40
N LEU A 125 -17.32 1.62 1.60
CA LEU A 125 -17.17 0.19 1.91
C LEU A 125 -17.88 -0.16 3.23
N ARG A 126 -17.66 0.62 4.28
CA ARG A 126 -18.31 0.41 5.58
C ARG A 126 -19.84 0.45 5.48
N ARG A 127 -20.38 1.44 4.78
CA ARG A 127 -21.86 1.53 4.54
C ARG A 127 -22.40 0.32 3.79
N THR A 128 -21.62 -0.24 2.87
CA THR A 128 -22.04 -1.41 2.10
C THR A 128 -22.10 -2.64 3.01
N ILE A 129 -21.07 -2.84 3.86
CA ILE A 129 -21.00 -3.94 4.81
C ILE A 129 -22.13 -3.83 5.86
N GLU A 130 -22.33 -2.64 6.45
CA GLU A 130 -23.38 -2.40 7.45
C GLU A 130 -24.79 -2.70 6.88
N ARG A 131 -25.09 -2.23 5.68
CA ARG A 131 -26.38 -2.49 5.03
C ARG A 131 -26.62 -3.97 4.73
N ARG A 132 -25.54 -4.68 4.46
CA ARG A 132 -25.63 -6.11 4.23
C ARG A 132 -25.92 -6.86 5.53
N ALA A 133 -25.23 -6.53 6.63
CA ALA A 133 -25.50 -7.12 7.94
C ALA A 133 -26.96 -6.95 8.34
N VAL A 134 -27.53 -5.76 8.10
CA VAL A 134 -28.94 -5.46 8.32
C VAL A 134 -29.85 -6.33 7.45
N ARG A 135 -29.56 -6.51 6.16
CA ARG A 135 -30.35 -7.38 5.28
C ARG A 135 -30.34 -8.84 5.73
N HIS A 136 -29.18 -9.35 6.17
CA HIS A 136 -29.08 -10.72 6.66
C HIS A 136 -29.90 -10.93 7.93
N SER A 137 -29.89 -9.98 8.86
CA SER A 137 -30.69 -10.06 10.09
C SER A 137 -32.20 -10.05 9.82
N TYR A 138 -32.66 -9.25 8.86
CA TYR A 138 -34.07 -9.24 8.48
C TYR A 138 -34.49 -10.49 7.69
N GLY A 139 -33.62 -11.08 6.88
CA GLY A 139 -33.88 -12.30 6.15
C GLY A 139 -34.02 -13.54 7.04
N LEU A 140 -33.37 -13.56 8.19
CA LEU A 140 -33.45 -14.66 9.18
C LEU A 140 -34.72 -14.57 10.06
N VAL A 141 -35.38 -13.40 10.13
CA VAL A 141 -36.59 -13.19 10.92
C VAL A 141 -37.86 -13.50 10.12
N ALA A 142 -37.77 -13.57 8.79
CA ALA A 142 -38.90 -13.80 7.88
C ALA A 142 -39.07 -15.27 7.42
N GLY A 143 -38.27 -16.20 7.91
CA GLY A 143 -38.38 -17.64 7.70
C GLY A 143 -38.63 -18.38 8.99
#